data_9206a9fa125952ca820fe3cd1219608d
#
_entry.id   9206a9fa125952ca820fe3cd1219608d
#
_cell.length_a   1.000
_cell.length_b   1.000
_cell.length_c   1.000
_cell.angle_alpha   90.00
_cell.angle_beta   90.00
_cell.angle_gamma   90.00
#
_symmetry.space_group_name_H-M   'P 1'
#
loop_
_entity.id
_entity.type
_entity.pdbx_description
1 polymer ?
#
loop_
_entity_poly.entity_id
_entity_poly.type
_entity_poly.pdbx_seq_one_letter_code
_entity_poly.pdbx_strand_id
1 'polypeptide(L)'
;MNWLATNYYLAGEDKPENHRPIGIWGQRHLRYLRQHRKTLYTQLQLSGKLNGYLGDLNEQAEAMFLELVKQMAVREGVTEQLKAQDQMLWVQRMNNIRNRAMEVVNNDLI
;
A
#
# COMPACT_ATOMS: atom_id res chain seq x y z
N MET A 1 7.14 15.73 18.49
CA MET A 1 7.34 15.18 18.42
C MET A 1 7.82 14.89 18.20
N ASN A 2 8.30 14.51 18.56
CA ASN A 2 8.77 13.86 18.41
C ASN A 2 8.75 13.29 18.82
N TRP A 3 8.34 13.17 19.36
CA TRP A 3 8.27 12.36 19.79
C TRP A 3 8.70 11.66 19.84
N LEU A 4 9.02 11.41 19.80
CA LEU A 4 9.40 10.65 19.77
C LEU A 4 10.14 10.30 20.05
N ALA A 5 10.38 10.79 20.36
CA ALA A 5 11.15 10.36 20.53
C ALA A 5 11.53 9.76 21.24
N THR A 6 11.60 9.84 21.60
CA THR A 6 12.50 9.36 22.18
C THR A 6 12.27 8.16 22.81
N ASN A 7 11.79 7.94 23.60
CA ASN A 7 11.66 6.83 24.28
C ASN A 7 10.43 6.21 24.10
N TYR A 8 9.94 6.32 22.95
CA TYR A 8 8.83 5.75 22.62
C TYR A 8 8.82 4.30 22.58
N TYR A 9 9.95 3.65 22.54
CA TYR A 9 10.08 2.25 22.32
C TYR A 9 9.96 1.57 23.63
N LEU A 10 8.77 1.26 24.03
CA LEU A 10 8.56 0.60 25.24
C LEU A 10 8.72 -0.85 25.05
N ALA A 11 9.55 -1.45 25.78
CA ALA A 11 9.61 -2.89 25.98
C ALA A 11 9.44 -3.70 24.72
N GLY A 12 10.05 -3.30 23.68
CA GLY A 12 10.03 -4.07 22.47
C GLY A 12 8.81 -3.93 21.64
N GLU A 13 7.93 -3.06 22.04
CA GLU A 13 6.73 -2.92 21.30
C GLU A 13 6.89 -2.12 20.08
N ASP A 14 7.60 -1.02 20.15
CA ASP A 14 7.61 -0.05 19.09
C ASP A 14 8.98 0.08 18.54
N LYS A 15 9.36 -0.80 17.66
CA LYS A 15 10.67 -0.78 17.05
C LYS A 15 10.71 0.22 15.91
N PRO A 16 11.89 0.76 15.57
CA PRO A 16 11.98 1.76 14.50
C PRO A 16 11.36 1.31 13.19
N GLU A 17 11.49 0.04 12.84
CA GLU A 17 10.93 -0.45 11.60
C GLU A 17 9.41 -0.42 11.60
N ASN A 18 8.78 -0.32 12.78
CA ASN A 18 7.33 -0.27 12.85
C ASN A 18 6.79 1.15 12.68
N HIS A 19 7.68 2.14 12.53
CA HIS A 19 7.25 3.50 12.31
C HIS A 19 7.27 3.88 10.84
N ARG A 20 7.31 2.90 9.96
CA ARG A 20 7.26 3.14 8.52
C ARG A 20 5.94 3.79 8.13
N PRO A 21 5.95 4.60 7.06
CA PRO A 21 4.68 5.11 6.54
C PRO A 21 3.81 3.95 6.09
N ILE A 22 2.54 4.00 6.41
CA ILE A 22 1.65 2.91 6.05
C ILE A 22 1.00 3.07 4.68
N GLY A 23 1.15 4.23 4.04
CA GLY A 23 0.73 4.44 2.65
C GLY A 23 -0.77 4.34 2.41
N ILE A 24 -1.17 4.42 1.15
CA ILE A 24 -2.60 4.46 0.82
C ILE A 24 -3.28 3.13 1.09
N TRP A 25 -2.63 2.02 0.81
CA TRP A 25 -3.25 0.71 1.06
C TRP A 25 -3.29 0.39 2.55
N GLY A 26 -2.25 0.77 3.29
CA GLY A 26 -2.25 0.61 4.73
C GLY A 26 -3.34 1.43 5.38
N GLN A 27 -3.54 2.68 4.94
CA GLN A 27 -4.61 3.53 5.45
C GLN A 27 -5.98 2.95 5.13
N ARG A 28 -6.17 2.44 3.92
CA ARG A 28 -7.42 1.83 3.53
C ARG A 28 -7.72 0.61 4.40
N HIS A 29 -6.72 -0.24 4.63
CA HIS A 29 -6.90 -1.43 5.44
C HIS A 29 -7.16 -1.06 6.91
N LEU A 30 -6.53 0.00 7.40
CA LEU A 30 -6.78 0.49 8.74
C LEU A 30 -8.26 0.85 8.93
N ARG A 31 -8.83 1.55 7.96
CA ARG A 31 -10.26 1.89 8.03
C ARG A 31 -11.11 0.63 8.02
N TYR A 32 -10.76 -0.34 7.20
CA TYR A 32 -11.47 -1.61 7.14
C TYR A 32 -11.43 -2.33 8.49
N LEU A 33 -10.26 -2.39 9.12
CA LEU A 33 -10.13 -3.04 10.44
C LEU A 33 -11.01 -2.35 11.48
N ARG A 34 -10.99 -1.04 11.50
CA ARG A 34 -11.77 -0.28 12.47
C ARG A 34 -13.27 -0.49 12.31
N GLN A 35 -13.72 -0.66 11.08
CA GLN A 35 -15.14 -0.78 10.80
C GLN A 35 -15.64 -2.21 10.86
N HIS A 36 -14.84 -3.17 10.43
CA HIS A 36 -15.30 -4.54 10.22
C HIS A 36 -14.55 -5.61 11.00
N ARG A 37 -13.39 -5.30 11.55
CA ARG A 37 -12.58 -6.26 12.29
C ARG A 37 -12.07 -5.63 13.58
N LYS A 38 -12.97 -5.19 14.41
CA LYS A 38 -12.62 -4.42 15.60
C LYS A 38 -11.78 -5.21 16.60
N THR A 39 -12.05 -6.49 16.74
CA THR A 39 -11.28 -7.33 17.66
C THR A 39 -9.83 -7.41 17.22
N LEU A 40 -9.60 -7.66 15.93
CA LEU A 40 -8.24 -7.73 15.41
C LEU A 40 -7.55 -6.36 15.54
N TYR A 41 -8.25 -5.29 15.21
CA TYR A 41 -7.71 -3.94 15.36
C TYR A 41 -7.26 -3.69 16.79
N THR A 42 -8.10 -4.01 17.76
CA THR A 42 -7.78 -3.79 19.18
C THR A 42 -6.58 -4.63 19.61
N GLN A 43 -6.53 -5.89 19.19
CA GLN A 43 -5.41 -6.76 19.52
C GLN A 43 -4.09 -6.23 18.96
N LEU A 44 -4.10 -5.79 17.72
CA LEU A 44 -2.90 -5.24 17.09
C LEU A 44 -2.48 -3.94 17.76
N GLN A 45 -3.44 -3.10 18.12
CA GLN A 45 -3.15 -1.84 18.77
C GLN A 45 -2.55 -2.05 20.16
N LEU A 46 -3.16 -2.92 20.95
CA LEU A 46 -2.69 -3.18 22.30
C LEU A 46 -1.34 -3.89 22.33
N SER A 47 -1.04 -4.71 21.33
CA SER A 47 0.24 -5.40 21.29
C SER A 47 1.35 -4.54 20.68
N GLY A 48 1.03 -3.33 20.21
CA GLY A 48 2.02 -2.44 19.59
C GLY A 48 2.43 -2.86 18.20
N LYS A 49 1.66 -3.75 17.56
CA LYS A 49 2.04 -4.30 16.25
C LYS A 49 1.26 -3.73 15.09
N LEU A 50 0.37 -2.79 15.35
CA LEU A 50 -0.51 -2.28 14.30
C LEU A 50 0.26 -1.62 13.15
N ASN A 51 1.19 -0.74 13.47
CA ASN A 51 1.95 -0.04 12.42
C ASN A 51 2.79 -1.00 11.59
N GLY A 52 3.42 -1.98 12.23
CA GLY A 52 4.19 -2.99 11.50
C GLY A 52 3.31 -3.82 10.58
N TYR A 53 2.15 -4.23 11.07
CA TYR A 53 1.18 -4.99 10.29
C TYR A 53 0.73 -4.20 9.06
N LEU A 54 0.35 -2.93 9.26
CA LEU A 54 -0.12 -2.09 8.16
C LEU A 54 1.01 -1.73 7.20
N GLY A 55 2.21 -1.53 7.72
CA GLY A 55 3.37 -1.26 6.88
C GLY A 55 3.71 -2.44 5.98
N ASP A 56 3.67 -3.66 6.53
CA ASP A 56 3.90 -4.87 5.74
C ASP A 56 2.84 -5.04 4.67
N LEU A 57 1.59 -4.81 5.03
CA LEU A 57 0.50 -4.93 4.07
C LEU A 57 0.66 -3.91 2.95
N ASN A 58 1.04 -2.69 3.30
CA ASN A 58 1.23 -1.65 2.29
C ASN A 58 2.37 -2.00 1.34
N GLU A 59 3.46 -2.57 1.85
CA GLU A 59 4.58 -2.99 1.01
C GLU A 59 4.16 -4.11 0.06
N GLN A 60 3.40 -5.07 0.55
CA GLN A 60 2.88 -6.14 -0.30
C GLN A 60 1.96 -5.59 -1.38
N ALA A 61 1.09 -4.66 -0.99
CA ALA A 61 0.15 -4.05 -1.92
C ALA A 61 0.89 -3.27 -3.01
N GLU A 62 1.91 -2.53 -2.61
CA GLU A 62 2.68 -1.75 -3.56
C GLU A 62 3.41 -2.65 -4.55
N ALA A 63 4.04 -3.71 -4.06
CA ALA A 63 4.73 -4.66 -4.93
C ALA A 63 3.76 -5.31 -5.91
N MET A 64 2.58 -5.71 -5.44
CA MET A 64 1.56 -6.30 -6.30
C MET A 64 1.09 -5.29 -7.34
N PHE A 65 0.86 -4.05 -6.92
CA PHE A 65 0.40 -2.99 -7.82
C PHE A 65 1.42 -2.76 -8.94
N LEU A 66 2.69 -2.60 -8.60
CA LEU A 66 3.73 -2.35 -9.59
C LEU A 66 3.86 -3.51 -10.56
N GLU A 67 3.77 -4.73 -10.07
CA GLU A 67 3.86 -5.90 -10.93
C GLU A 67 2.66 -6.00 -11.87
N LEU A 68 1.46 -5.72 -11.37
CA LEU A 68 0.25 -5.72 -12.20
C LEU A 68 0.30 -4.64 -13.27
N VAL A 69 0.76 -3.44 -12.92
CA VAL A 69 0.90 -2.37 -13.89
C VAL A 69 1.85 -2.78 -15.01
N LYS A 70 2.98 -3.38 -14.64
CA LYS A 70 3.97 -3.83 -15.60
C LYS A 70 3.39 -4.90 -16.54
N GLN A 71 2.73 -5.90 -15.96
CA GLN A 71 2.16 -6.99 -16.74
C GLN A 71 1.06 -6.49 -17.68
N MET A 72 0.19 -5.63 -17.21
CA MET A 72 -0.88 -5.08 -18.04
C MET A 72 -0.31 -4.21 -19.15
N ALA A 73 0.71 -3.41 -18.86
CA ALA A 73 1.33 -2.57 -19.88
C ALA A 73 1.95 -3.41 -20.99
N VAL A 74 2.65 -4.49 -20.64
CA VAL A 74 3.23 -5.38 -21.62
C VAL A 74 2.13 -6.04 -22.46
N ARG A 75 1.09 -6.53 -21.79
CA ARG A 75 0.00 -7.25 -22.48
C ARG A 75 -0.74 -6.34 -23.45
N GLU A 76 -0.91 -5.08 -23.09
CA GLU A 76 -1.69 -4.14 -23.90
C GLU A 76 -0.83 -3.27 -24.82
N GLY A 77 0.47 -3.54 -24.87
CA GLY A 77 1.34 -2.81 -25.80
C GLY A 77 1.60 -1.37 -25.41
N VAL A 78 1.48 -1.04 -24.13
CA VAL A 78 1.73 0.31 -23.65
C VAL A 78 3.20 0.39 -23.28
N THR A 79 4.02 0.86 -24.23
CA THR A 79 5.48 0.77 -24.15
C THR A 79 6.13 2.13 -24.16
N GLU A 80 7.45 2.16 -23.92
CA GLU A 80 8.22 3.39 -24.08
C GLU A 80 8.17 3.92 -25.50
N GLN A 81 8.08 3.03 -26.48
CA GLN A 81 7.94 3.44 -27.87
C GLN A 81 6.63 4.20 -28.08
N LEU A 82 5.53 3.72 -27.51
CA LEU A 82 4.26 4.42 -27.59
C LEU A 82 4.36 5.77 -26.92
N LYS A 83 5.04 5.86 -25.80
CA LYS A 83 5.24 7.11 -25.08
C LYS A 83 5.96 8.12 -25.96
N ALA A 84 6.96 7.67 -26.72
CA ALA A 84 7.72 8.55 -27.61
C ALA A 84 6.90 8.99 -28.82
N GLN A 85 6.02 8.13 -29.34
CA GLN A 85 5.25 8.41 -30.52
C GLN A 85 3.98 9.22 -30.23
N ASP A 86 3.31 8.90 -29.13
CA ASP A 86 2.05 9.54 -28.77
C ASP A 86 1.94 9.58 -27.24
N GLN A 87 2.50 10.63 -26.66
CA GLN A 87 2.58 10.74 -25.22
C GLN A 87 1.21 10.83 -24.56
N MET A 88 0.27 11.52 -25.19
CA MET A 88 -1.07 11.66 -24.62
C MET A 88 -1.80 10.34 -24.56
N LEU A 89 -1.68 9.53 -25.61
CA LEU A 89 -2.29 8.22 -25.63
C LEU A 89 -1.64 7.32 -24.56
N TRP A 90 -0.32 7.42 -24.44
CA TRP A 90 0.41 6.65 -23.42
C TRP A 90 -0.10 7.00 -22.02
N VAL A 91 -0.27 8.30 -21.73
CA VAL A 91 -0.76 8.75 -20.42
C VAL A 91 -2.16 8.21 -20.16
N GLN A 92 -3.05 8.30 -21.14
CA GLN A 92 -4.41 7.81 -20.98
C GLN A 92 -4.45 6.32 -20.69
N ARG A 93 -3.66 5.56 -21.42
CA ARG A 93 -3.63 4.10 -21.26
C ARG A 93 -2.98 3.70 -19.94
N MET A 94 -1.92 4.40 -19.54
CA MET A 94 -1.29 4.11 -18.25
C MET A 94 -2.20 4.45 -17.09
N ASN A 95 -2.94 5.55 -17.17
CA ASN A 95 -3.90 5.90 -16.12
C ASN A 95 -4.98 4.83 -15.99
N ASN A 96 -5.47 4.33 -17.11
CA ASN A 96 -6.47 3.27 -17.09
C ASN A 96 -5.90 1.99 -16.47
N ILE A 97 -4.66 1.63 -16.83
CA ILE A 97 -3.99 0.45 -16.29
C ILE A 97 -3.81 0.59 -14.78
N ARG A 98 -3.36 1.76 -14.32
CA ARG A 98 -3.15 2.00 -12.90
C ARG A 98 -4.45 1.89 -12.11
N ASN A 99 -5.53 2.42 -12.66
CA ASN A 99 -6.83 2.33 -11.99
C ASN A 99 -7.30 0.89 -11.87
N ARG A 100 -7.13 0.09 -12.91
CA ARG A 100 -7.52 -1.32 -12.88
C ARG A 100 -6.64 -2.12 -11.93
N ALA A 101 -5.33 -1.84 -11.93
CA ALA A 101 -4.41 -2.53 -11.03
C ALA A 101 -4.73 -2.19 -9.58
N MET A 102 -5.03 -0.93 -9.28
CA MET A 102 -5.41 -0.51 -7.94
C MET A 102 -6.67 -1.21 -7.46
N GLU A 103 -7.63 -1.38 -8.35
CA GLU A 103 -8.87 -2.07 -8.03
C GLU A 103 -8.61 -3.53 -7.67
N VAL A 104 -7.75 -4.20 -8.44
CA VAL A 104 -7.38 -5.58 -8.14
C VAL A 104 -6.71 -5.69 -6.79
N VAL A 105 -5.74 -4.82 -6.51
CA VAL A 105 -5.02 -4.85 -5.23
C VAL A 105 -6.00 -4.62 -4.07
N ASN A 106 -6.88 -3.65 -4.21
CA ASN A 106 -7.86 -3.36 -3.16
C ASN A 106 -8.78 -4.54 -2.89
N ASN A 107 -9.18 -5.25 -3.93
CA ASN A 107 -10.06 -6.40 -3.77
C ASN A 107 -9.33 -7.60 -3.15
N ASP A 108 -8.07 -7.80 -3.51
CA ASP A 108 -7.33 -8.97 -3.05
C ASP A 108 -6.86 -8.83 -1.61
N LEU A 109 -6.57 -7.62 -1.16
CA LEU A 109 -5.96 -7.41 0.15
C LEU A 109 -6.95 -6.92 1.21
N ILE A 110 -8.17 -6.72 0.86
CA ILE A 110 -9.24 -6.38 1.77
C ILE A 110 -10.35 -7.41 1.68
#